data_b5ab54a89a78c959bc6871aa8ad571ec
#
_entry.id   b5ab54a89a78c959bc6871aa8ad571ec
#
_cell.length_a   1.000
_cell.length_b   1.000
_cell.length_c   1.000
_cell.angle_alpha   90.00
_cell.angle_beta   90.00
_cell.angle_gamma   90.00
#
_symmetry.space_group_name_H-M   'P 1'
#
loop_
_entity.id
_entity.type
_entity.pdbx_description
1 polymer ?
#
loop_
_entity_poly.entity_id
_entity_poly.type
_entity_poly.pdbx_seq_one_letter_code
_entity_poly.pdbx_strand_id
1 'polypeptide(L)'
;YLDSRLKETAVKLFEHHNISTVYLTGEAFAGEFNTPSFIGYICDRRRVFAGDNLYCKGACYQAVAADYPPDRDIIVACKERITTGIEIRISDRGRDKIFRLVRPGINWFGADCSYDFILDGAEEAELFLSPIDAREKQLIRISFAELPVRPDKATRITISFSFTSDSRCHMMVKDKGFGEFYKSSGRVINEELLL
;
A
#
# COMPACT_ATOMS: atom_id res chain seq x y z
N TYR A 1 -9.62 -33.23 25.33
CA TYR A 1 -9.16 -31.89 25.80
C TYR A 1 -8.73 -30.96 24.66
N LEU A 2 -7.78 -31.43 23.80
CA LEU A 2 -7.29 -30.59 22.66
C LEU A 2 -8.42 -30.23 21.69
N ASP A 3 -9.23 -31.21 21.29
CA ASP A 3 -10.37 -31.03 20.36
C ASP A 3 -11.34 -29.95 20.85
N SER A 4 -11.73 -30.00 22.15
CA SER A 4 -12.61 -29.01 22.76
C SER A 4 -12.00 -27.62 22.78
N ARG A 5 -10.71 -27.50 23.14
CA ARG A 5 -10.01 -26.20 23.20
C ARG A 5 -9.85 -25.57 21.83
N LEU A 6 -9.52 -26.35 20.80
CA LEU A 6 -9.43 -25.87 19.44
C LEU A 6 -10.79 -25.41 18.91
N LYS A 7 -11.85 -26.17 19.21
CA LYS A 7 -13.21 -25.77 18.84
C LYS A 7 -13.61 -24.46 19.52
N GLU A 8 -13.41 -24.33 20.85
CA GLU A 8 -13.69 -23.10 21.57
C GLU A 8 -12.95 -21.89 21.00
N THR A 9 -11.66 -22.08 20.65
CA THR A 9 -10.84 -21.04 20.02
C THR A 9 -11.40 -20.66 18.66
N ALA A 10 -11.76 -21.64 17.83
CA ALA A 10 -12.35 -21.38 16.51
C ALA A 10 -13.69 -20.66 16.63
N VAL A 11 -14.54 -21.04 17.60
CA VAL A 11 -15.81 -20.33 17.86
C VAL A 11 -15.56 -18.86 18.15
N LYS A 12 -14.64 -18.54 19.05
CA LYS A 12 -14.30 -17.14 19.41
C LYS A 12 -13.73 -16.36 18.22
N LEU A 13 -12.83 -16.99 17.43
CA LEU A 13 -12.20 -16.33 16.27
C LEU A 13 -13.20 -16.07 15.15
N PHE A 14 -14.22 -16.93 15.00
CA PHE A 14 -15.18 -16.82 13.90
C PHE A 14 -16.42 -16.00 14.31
N GLU A 15 -16.57 -15.72 15.59
CA GLU A 15 -17.63 -14.88 16.11
C GLU A 15 -17.53 -13.49 15.44
N HIS A 16 -18.65 -13.00 14.93
CA HIS A 16 -18.75 -11.73 14.21
C HIS A 16 -18.04 -11.64 12.84
N HIS A 17 -17.45 -12.75 12.33
CA HIS A 17 -16.79 -12.78 11.04
C HIS A 17 -17.45 -13.73 10.05
N ASN A 18 -17.68 -13.27 8.82
CA ASN A 18 -18.17 -14.12 7.73
C ASN A 18 -16.98 -14.81 7.05
N ILE A 19 -16.59 -15.97 7.58
CA ILE A 19 -15.44 -16.75 7.09
C ILE A 19 -15.91 -17.80 6.09
N SER A 20 -15.44 -17.72 4.87
CA SER A 20 -15.73 -18.67 3.80
C SER A 20 -14.66 -19.76 3.64
N THR A 21 -13.43 -19.49 4.08
CA THR A 21 -12.27 -20.36 3.88
C THR A 21 -11.37 -20.38 5.09
N VAL A 22 -10.89 -21.56 5.45
CA VAL A 22 -9.95 -21.78 6.56
C VAL A 22 -8.74 -22.56 6.05
N TYR A 23 -7.54 -22.11 6.41
CA TYR A 23 -6.29 -22.82 6.14
C TYR A 23 -5.69 -23.31 7.45
N LEU A 24 -5.47 -24.62 7.56
CA LEU A 24 -4.76 -25.24 8.68
C LEU A 24 -3.33 -25.52 8.25
N THR A 25 -2.37 -24.92 8.94
CA THR A 25 -0.95 -25.09 8.64
C THR A 25 -0.10 -25.06 9.90
N GLY A 26 1.14 -25.57 9.81
CA GLY A 26 2.06 -25.73 10.91
C GLY A 26 2.16 -27.17 11.41
N GLU A 27 3.19 -27.45 12.20
CA GLU A 27 3.51 -28.81 12.68
C GLU A 27 2.37 -29.48 13.44
N ALA A 28 1.55 -28.71 14.16
CA ALA A 28 0.39 -29.24 14.89
C ALA A 28 -0.68 -29.86 13.98
N PHE A 29 -0.67 -29.51 12.70
CA PHE A 29 -1.62 -30.01 11.69
C PHE A 29 -0.95 -30.91 10.63
N ALA A 30 0.35 -31.23 10.82
CA ALA A 30 1.06 -32.19 10.01
C ALA A 30 0.82 -33.61 10.55
N GLY A 31 0.31 -34.50 9.73
CA GLY A 31 0.03 -35.89 10.08
C GLY A 31 -1.44 -36.18 10.44
N GLU A 32 -1.68 -37.25 11.17
CA GLU A 32 -3.02 -37.66 11.60
C GLU A 32 -3.54 -36.75 12.71
N PHE A 33 -4.53 -35.95 12.37
CA PHE A 33 -5.12 -34.96 13.25
C PHE A 33 -6.55 -35.41 13.65
N ASN A 34 -6.65 -36.03 14.84
CA ASN A 34 -7.93 -36.55 15.33
C ASN A 34 -8.64 -35.55 16.27
N THR A 35 -9.31 -34.58 15.68
CA THR A 35 -10.13 -33.57 16.40
C THR A 35 -11.49 -33.40 15.72
N PRO A 36 -12.37 -34.39 15.85
CA PRO A 36 -13.62 -34.46 15.09
C PRO A 36 -14.57 -33.29 15.38
N SER A 37 -14.64 -32.80 16.63
CA SER A 37 -15.51 -31.69 17.00
C SER A 37 -15.03 -30.35 16.44
N PHE A 38 -13.71 -30.13 16.41
CA PHE A 38 -13.08 -28.96 15.80
C PHE A 38 -13.24 -28.99 14.29
N ILE A 39 -12.89 -30.11 13.65
CA ILE A 39 -13.01 -30.25 12.18
C ILE A 39 -14.46 -30.09 11.75
N GLY A 40 -15.41 -30.74 12.44
CA GLY A 40 -16.84 -30.59 12.15
C GLY A 40 -17.30 -29.13 12.21
N TYR A 41 -16.82 -28.36 13.18
CA TYR A 41 -17.16 -26.96 13.33
C TYR A 41 -16.56 -26.08 12.22
N ILE A 42 -15.27 -26.23 11.90
CA ILE A 42 -14.62 -25.39 10.89
C ILE A 42 -15.08 -25.72 9.47
N CYS A 43 -15.47 -26.98 9.20
CA CYS A 43 -16.01 -27.41 7.90
C CYS A 43 -17.48 -27.02 7.69
N ASP A 44 -18.20 -26.58 8.73
CA ASP A 44 -19.58 -26.17 8.58
C ASP A 44 -19.69 -24.94 7.68
N ARG A 45 -20.23 -25.15 6.45
CA ARG A 45 -20.40 -24.11 5.41
C ARG A 45 -19.12 -23.37 4.98
N ARG A 46 -17.95 -23.94 5.25
CA ARG A 46 -16.65 -23.35 4.91
C ARG A 46 -15.79 -24.33 4.12
N ARG A 47 -14.90 -23.80 3.30
CA ARG A 47 -13.84 -24.59 2.67
C ARG A 47 -12.66 -24.69 3.60
N VAL A 48 -12.19 -25.88 3.89
CA VAL A 48 -11.03 -26.10 4.77
C VAL A 48 -9.93 -26.77 3.97
N PHE A 49 -8.74 -26.19 4.03
CA PHE A 49 -7.53 -26.70 3.43
C PHE A 49 -6.51 -26.96 4.53
N ALA A 50 -5.87 -28.11 4.50
CA ALA A 50 -4.78 -28.46 5.40
C ALA A 50 -3.52 -28.79 4.61
N GLY A 51 -2.38 -28.38 5.12
CA GLY A 51 -1.08 -28.69 4.50
C GLY A 51 0.06 -28.00 5.21
N ASP A 52 1.14 -28.73 5.36
CA ASP A 52 2.41 -28.27 5.93
C ASP A 52 3.21 -27.36 4.99
N ASN A 53 2.93 -27.42 3.68
CA ASN A 53 3.65 -26.68 2.65
C ASN A 53 2.90 -25.43 2.12
N LEU A 54 1.86 -24.94 2.80
CA LEU A 54 1.07 -23.79 2.35
C LEU A 54 1.92 -22.51 2.21
N TYR A 55 2.86 -22.29 3.13
CA TYR A 55 3.76 -21.13 3.06
C TYR A 55 4.70 -21.21 1.86
N CYS A 56 5.31 -22.39 1.62
CA CYS A 56 6.17 -22.61 0.46
C CYS A 56 5.42 -22.41 -0.85
N LYS A 57 4.19 -22.95 -0.96
CA LYS A 57 3.35 -22.73 -2.13
C LYS A 57 3.01 -21.26 -2.33
N GLY A 58 2.66 -20.54 -1.25
CA GLY A 58 2.39 -19.11 -1.30
C GLY A 58 3.61 -18.31 -1.77
N ALA A 59 4.81 -18.64 -1.28
CA ALA A 59 6.05 -18.03 -1.73
C ALA A 59 6.33 -18.29 -3.23
N CYS A 60 6.12 -19.52 -3.70
CA CYS A 60 6.24 -19.84 -5.12
C CYS A 60 5.25 -19.06 -5.98
N TYR A 61 3.99 -18.96 -5.57
CA TYR A 61 3.00 -18.15 -6.30
C TYR A 61 3.36 -16.68 -6.32
N GLN A 62 3.89 -16.15 -5.22
CA GLN A 62 4.33 -14.75 -5.16
C GLN A 62 5.53 -14.50 -6.08
N ALA A 63 6.49 -15.42 -6.14
CA ALA A 63 7.64 -15.32 -7.04
C ALA A 63 7.19 -15.32 -8.52
N VAL A 64 6.28 -16.22 -8.88
CA VAL A 64 5.70 -16.24 -10.24
C VAL A 64 4.90 -14.98 -10.55
N ALA A 65 4.14 -14.46 -9.58
CA ALA A 65 3.35 -13.25 -9.76
C ALA A 65 4.20 -11.98 -9.91
N ALA A 66 5.47 -12.00 -9.50
CA ALA A 66 6.40 -10.91 -9.75
C ALA A 66 6.72 -10.76 -11.26
N ASP A 67 6.88 -11.89 -11.96
CA ASP A 67 7.19 -11.92 -13.40
C ASP A 67 5.90 -11.92 -14.26
N TYR A 68 4.85 -12.54 -13.75
CA TYR A 68 3.56 -12.69 -14.42
C TYR A 68 2.44 -12.19 -13.50
N PRO A 69 2.21 -10.86 -13.41
CA PRO A 69 1.18 -10.31 -12.53
C PRO A 69 -0.20 -10.88 -12.89
N PRO A 70 -0.96 -11.33 -11.89
CA PRO A 70 -2.30 -11.86 -12.13
C PRO A 70 -3.22 -10.76 -12.65
N ASP A 71 -4.18 -11.12 -13.51
CA ASP A 71 -5.21 -10.21 -14.06
C ASP A 71 -6.14 -9.60 -12.99
N ARG A 72 -5.98 -9.97 -11.74
CA ARG A 72 -6.82 -9.50 -10.63
C ARG A 72 -6.00 -8.61 -9.71
N ASP A 73 -6.49 -7.40 -9.48
CA ASP A 73 -5.99 -6.47 -8.46
C ASP A 73 -6.38 -6.97 -7.06
N ILE A 74 -5.67 -7.98 -6.56
CA ILE A 74 -5.81 -8.44 -5.19
C ILE A 74 -4.80 -7.71 -4.33
N ILE A 75 -5.30 -6.90 -3.40
CA ILE A 75 -4.46 -6.22 -2.41
C ILE A 75 -4.44 -7.07 -1.13
N VAL A 76 -3.24 -7.44 -0.68
CA VAL A 76 -3.04 -8.09 0.61
C VAL A 76 -2.68 -7.02 1.63
N ALA A 77 -3.55 -6.79 2.61
CA ALA A 77 -3.29 -5.88 3.72
C ALA A 77 -2.52 -6.61 4.82
N CYS A 78 -1.30 -6.17 5.11
CA CYS A 78 -0.46 -6.66 6.20
C CYS A 78 0.55 -5.57 6.57
N LYS A 79 1.27 -5.73 7.68
CA LYS A 79 2.23 -4.74 8.21
C LYS A 79 3.45 -4.49 7.31
N GLU A 80 3.70 -5.36 6.35
CA GLU A 80 4.77 -5.21 5.37
C GLU A 80 4.34 -4.39 4.15
N ARG A 81 3.04 -4.05 4.03
CA ARG A 81 2.48 -3.41 2.83
C ARG A 81 1.76 -2.11 3.14
N ILE A 82 1.98 -1.14 2.28
CA ILE A 82 1.26 0.13 2.31
C ILE A 82 -0.21 -0.13 1.99
N THR A 83 -1.10 0.34 2.86
CA THR A 83 -2.56 0.22 2.68
C THR A 83 -3.19 1.50 2.15
N THR A 84 -2.45 2.60 2.12
CA THR A 84 -2.92 3.89 1.65
C THR A 84 -2.23 4.30 0.36
N GLY A 85 -2.98 4.48 -0.70
CA GLY A 85 -2.47 5.05 -1.96
C GLY A 85 -2.23 6.55 -1.84
N ILE A 86 -1.22 7.07 -2.55
CA ILE A 86 -0.94 8.51 -2.65
C ILE A 86 -1.20 8.93 -4.10
N GLU A 87 -2.05 9.92 -4.27
CA GLU A 87 -2.44 10.47 -5.57
C GLU A 87 -2.24 11.98 -5.58
N ILE A 88 -1.96 12.57 -6.74
CA ILE A 88 -1.79 14.01 -6.93
C ILE A 88 -2.69 14.49 -8.05
N ARG A 89 -3.24 15.70 -7.90
CA ARG A 89 -3.92 16.38 -9.00
C ARG A 89 -2.89 17.05 -9.90
N ILE A 90 -2.96 16.75 -11.18
CA ILE A 90 -2.10 17.35 -12.22
C ILE A 90 -2.95 17.87 -13.36
N SER A 91 -2.41 18.81 -14.13
CA SER A 91 -2.95 19.19 -15.43
C SER A 91 -2.17 18.44 -16.52
N ASP A 92 -2.85 17.59 -17.29
CA ASP A 92 -2.30 16.88 -18.43
C ASP A 92 -2.94 17.43 -19.71
N ARG A 93 -2.18 18.17 -20.50
CA ARG A 93 -2.62 18.83 -21.74
C ARG A 93 -3.88 19.70 -21.55
N GLY A 94 -3.93 20.46 -20.46
CA GLY A 94 -5.04 21.35 -20.11
C GLY A 94 -6.27 20.64 -19.54
N ARG A 95 -6.14 19.37 -19.14
CA ARG A 95 -7.20 18.62 -18.46
C ARG A 95 -6.72 18.19 -17.08
N ASP A 96 -7.56 18.44 -16.09
CA ASP A 96 -7.31 17.95 -14.73
C ASP A 96 -7.39 16.43 -14.68
N LYS A 97 -6.37 15.84 -14.06
CA LYS A 97 -6.24 14.39 -13.92
C LYS A 97 -5.68 14.07 -12.54
N ILE A 98 -6.15 12.98 -11.96
CA ILE A 98 -5.54 12.38 -10.78
C ILE A 98 -4.46 11.40 -11.23
N PHE A 99 -3.23 11.67 -10.81
CA PHE A 99 -2.08 10.81 -11.08
C PHE A 99 -1.71 10.05 -9.81
N ARG A 100 -1.55 8.74 -9.93
CA ARG A 100 -1.22 7.89 -8.80
C ARG A 100 0.30 7.80 -8.63
N LEU A 101 0.78 8.32 -7.50
CA LEU A 101 2.18 8.33 -7.12
C LEU A 101 2.57 7.02 -6.44
N VAL A 102 1.75 6.55 -5.49
CA VAL A 102 2.00 5.32 -4.74
C VAL A 102 0.76 4.44 -4.78
N ARG A 103 0.93 3.18 -5.13
CA ARG A 103 -0.15 2.19 -5.15
C ARG A 103 -0.24 1.48 -3.80
N PRO A 104 -1.44 1.27 -3.25
CA PRO A 104 -1.59 0.40 -2.10
C PRO A 104 -1.26 -1.05 -2.47
N GLY A 105 -0.85 -1.85 -1.49
CA GLY A 105 -0.52 -3.27 -1.66
C GLY A 105 0.94 -3.57 -1.99
N ILE A 106 1.80 -2.56 -2.22
CA ILE A 106 3.25 -2.75 -2.38
C ILE A 106 3.94 -2.81 -1.02
N ASN A 107 5.09 -3.51 -0.96
CA ASN A 107 5.89 -3.56 0.26
C ASN A 107 6.51 -2.19 0.54
N TRP A 108 6.36 -1.68 1.78
CA TRP A 108 6.86 -0.34 2.14
C TRP A 108 8.38 -0.20 1.95
N PHE A 109 9.16 -1.26 2.22
CA PHE A 109 10.62 -1.27 2.08
C PHE A 109 11.14 -1.30 0.63
N GLY A 110 10.25 -1.34 -0.35
CA GLY A 110 10.57 -1.27 -1.79
C GLY A 110 9.70 -0.26 -2.53
N ALA A 111 9.02 0.61 -1.80
CA ALA A 111 8.04 1.55 -2.34
C ALA A 111 8.62 2.93 -2.66
N ASP A 112 9.89 3.17 -2.34
CA ASP A 112 10.55 4.44 -2.62
C ASP A 112 10.40 4.79 -4.10
N CYS A 113 9.94 6.00 -4.36
CA CYS A 113 9.68 6.46 -5.71
C CYS A 113 9.90 7.97 -5.84
N SER A 114 10.03 8.42 -7.09
CA SER A 114 10.32 9.82 -7.37
C SER A 114 9.72 10.19 -8.73
N TYR A 115 9.16 11.40 -8.83
CA TYR A 115 8.49 11.91 -10.01
C TYR A 115 8.88 13.36 -10.25
N ASP A 116 9.08 13.70 -11.52
CA ASP A 116 9.36 15.08 -11.94
C ASP A 116 8.08 15.75 -12.44
N PHE A 117 7.86 16.99 -11.98
CA PHE A 117 6.74 17.83 -12.39
C PHE A 117 7.24 19.22 -12.81
N ILE A 118 6.45 19.89 -13.64
CA ILE A 118 6.64 21.29 -14.00
C ILE A 118 5.54 22.10 -13.31
N LEU A 119 5.90 23.14 -12.58
CA LEU A 119 4.93 24.06 -11.98
C LEU A 119 4.42 25.02 -13.05
N ASP A 120 3.10 25.10 -13.19
CA ASP A 120 2.38 25.99 -14.11
C ASP A 120 1.56 26.99 -13.30
N GLY A 121 2.24 27.96 -12.68
CA GLY A 121 1.62 28.97 -11.81
C GLY A 121 1.07 28.43 -10.48
N ALA A 122 1.33 27.16 -10.15
CA ALA A 122 0.80 26.55 -8.94
C ALA A 122 1.62 26.97 -7.71
N GLU A 123 0.94 27.49 -6.68
CA GLU A 123 1.52 27.84 -5.38
C GLU A 123 1.48 26.67 -4.40
N GLU A 124 0.65 25.66 -4.67
CA GLU A 124 0.48 24.46 -3.86
C GLU A 124 0.15 23.24 -4.74
N ALA A 125 0.38 22.04 -4.21
CA ALA A 125 -0.10 20.80 -4.79
C ALA A 125 -1.16 20.16 -3.89
N GLU A 126 -2.17 19.55 -4.51
CA GLU A 126 -3.17 18.75 -3.82
C GLU A 126 -2.83 17.27 -3.90
N LEU A 127 -2.49 16.69 -2.75
CA LEU A 127 -2.30 15.26 -2.58
C LEU A 127 -3.55 14.62 -1.95
N PHE A 128 -3.90 13.45 -2.42
CA PHE A 128 -5.00 12.66 -1.89
C PHE A 128 -4.44 11.35 -1.32
N LEU A 129 -4.64 11.14 -0.03
CA LEU A 129 -4.42 9.85 0.62
C LEU A 129 -5.69 9.02 0.48
N SER A 130 -5.55 7.82 -0.08
CA SER A 130 -6.66 6.93 -0.42
C SER A 130 -6.46 5.58 0.29
N PRO A 131 -6.88 5.43 1.58
CA PRO A 131 -6.84 4.17 2.29
C PRO A 131 -7.77 3.13 1.64
N ILE A 132 -7.37 1.84 1.65
CA ILE A 132 -8.16 0.76 1.05
C ILE A 132 -9.44 0.44 1.86
N ASP A 133 -9.46 0.74 3.14
CA ASP A 133 -10.54 0.48 4.09
C ASP A 133 -11.46 1.67 4.31
N ALA A 134 -11.08 2.87 3.87
CA ALA A 134 -11.88 4.08 4.00
C ALA A 134 -12.57 4.46 2.68
N ARG A 135 -13.79 5.00 2.80
CA ARG A 135 -14.56 5.49 1.64
C ARG A 135 -14.13 6.90 1.20
N GLU A 136 -13.57 7.68 2.12
CA GLU A 136 -13.20 9.07 1.89
C GLU A 136 -11.70 9.21 1.76
N LYS A 137 -11.27 10.02 0.79
CA LYS A 137 -9.88 10.39 0.61
C LYS A 137 -9.55 11.59 1.50
N GLN A 138 -8.40 11.57 2.13
CA GLN A 138 -7.88 12.72 2.85
C GLN A 138 -7.11 13.63 1.90
N LEU A 139 -7.46 14.92 1.87
CA LEU A 139 -6.74 15.95 1.11
C LEU A 139 -5.63 16.56 1.95
N ILE A 140 -4.42 16.58 1.40
CA ILE A 140 -3.25 17.27 1.94
C ILE A 140 -2.80 18.30 0.91
N ARG A 141 -2.48 19.52 1.36
CA ARG A 141 -1.93 20.58 0.52
C ARG A 141 -0.48 20.82 0.85
N ILE A 142 0.35 20.80 -0.16
CA ILE A 142 1.79 21.04 -0.07
C ILE A 142 2.08 22.41 -0.65
N SER A 143 2.53 23.35 0.18
CA SER A 143 2.87 24.69 -0.26
C SER A 143 4.25 24.74 -0.92
N PHE A 144 4.36 25.47 -2.01
CA PHE A 144 5.61 25.75 -2.72
C PHE A 144 6.18 27.14 -2.41
N ALA A 145 5.68 27.82 -1.37
CA ALA A 145 6.11 29.18 -1.01
C ALA A 145 7.62 29.31 -0.71
N GLU A 146 8.27 28.23 -0.32
CA GLU A 146 9.73 28.21 -0.09
C GLU A 146 10.55 28.12 -1.39
N LEU A 147 9.93 27.77 -2.50
CA LEU A 147 10.62 27.67 -3.79
C LEU A 147 10.83 29.08 -4.40
N PRO A 148 11.83 29.25 -5.27
CA PRO A 148 12.03 30.54 -5.94
C PRO A 148 10.86 30.91 -6.84
N VAL A 149 10.44 32.15 -6.78
CA VAL A 149 9.43 32.68 -7.71
C VAL A 149 10.05 32.77 -9.12
N ARG A 150 9.42 32.08 -10.06
CA ARG A 150 9.80 32.05 -11.48
C ARG A 150 8.55 32.18 -12.34
N PRO A 151 8.70 32.54 -13.64
CA PRO A 151 7.58 32.48 -14.57
C PRO A 151 6.93 31.11 -14.62
N ASP A 152 5.67 31.05 -15.04
CA ASP A 152 4.94 29.81 -15.26
C ASP A 152 5.73 28.85 -16.16
N LYS A 153 5.73 27.57 -15.83
CA LYS A 153 6.45 26.51 -16.54
C LYS A 153 8.00 26.62 -16.50
N ALA A 154 8.55 27.55 -15.70
CA ALA A 154 9.99 27.73 -15.57
C ALA A 154 10.55 27.09 -14.27
N THR A 155 9.77 26.29 -13.59
CA THR A 155 10.21 25.54 -12.39
C THR A 155 9.90 24.06 -12.56
N ARG A 156 10.94 23.23 -12.57
CA ARG A 156 10.81 21.77 -12.48
C ARG A 156 11.11 21.36 -11.05
N ILE A 157 10.27 20.54 -10.48
CA ILE A 157 10.44 19.94 -9.16
C ILE A 157 10.51 18.43 -9.27
N THR A 158 11.20 17.81 -8.33
CA THR A 158 11.13 16.36 -8.09
C THR A 158 10.41 16.14 -6.76
N ILE A 159 9.36 15.34 -6.76
CA ILE A 159 8.69 14.87 -5.55
C ILE A 159 9.13 13.42 -5.33
N SER A 160 9.77 13.15 -4.20
CA SER A 160 10.26 11.82 -3.82
C SER A 160 9.56 11.35 -2.55
N PHE A 161 9.30 10.05 -2.47
CA PHE A 161 8.72 9.40 -1.31
C PHE A 161 9.66 8.31 -0.83
N SER A 162 9.93 8.26 0.46
CA SER A 162 10.65 7.18 1.13
C SER A 162 9.87 6.71 2.36
N PHE A 163 9.77 5.41 2.52
CA PHE A 163 8.92 4.80 3.52
C PHE A 163 9.73 4.26 4.67
N THR A 164 9.30 4.56 5.91
CA THR A 164 9.90 4.04 7.14
C THR A 164 9.04 2.95 7.78
N SER A 165 7.77 2.87 7.39
CA SER A 165 6.84 1.81 7.78
C SER A 165 5.66 1.75 6.79
N ASP A 166 4.72 0.85 7.03
CA ASP A 166 3.45 0.74 6.30
C ASP A 166 2.55 2.00 6.42
N SER A 167 2.75 2.79 7.48
CA SER A 167 1.94 3.95 7.84
C SER A 167 2.69 5.27 7.89
N ARG A 168 3.98 5.30 7.58
CA ARG A 168 4.80 6.51 7.60
C ARG A 168 5.63 6.66 6.34
N CYS A 169 5.52 7.83 5.74
CA CYS A 169 6.22 8.20 4.53
C CYS A 169 6.85 9.58 4.69
N HIS A 170 8.12 9.69 4.32
CA HIS A 170 8.82 10.95 4.19
C HIS A 170 8.74 11.43 2.74
N MET A 171 8.14 12.59 2.54
CA MET A 171 8.03 13.24 1.24
C MET A 171 9.05 14.38 1.15
N MET A 172 9.77 14.42 0.04
CA MET A 172 10.73 15.48 -0.25
C MET A 172 10.40 16.10 -1.62
N VAL A 173 10.24 17.43 -1.62
CA VAL A 173 10.10 18.20 -2.86
C VAL A 173 11.38 18.99 -3.09
N LYS A 174 12.05 18.77 -4.22
CA LYS A 174 13.32 19.41 -4.56
C LYS A 174 13.21 20.27 -5.80
N ASP A 175 13.68 21.52 -5.73
CA ASP A 175 13.82 22.38 -6.90
C ASP A 175 14.93 21.87 -7.83
N LYS A 176 14.59 21.57 -9.06
CA LYS A 176 15.52 21.16 -10.13
C LYS A 176 15.90 22.30 -11.08
N GLY A 177 15.21 23.45 -10.93
CA GLY A 177 15.35 24.53 -11.90
C GLY A 177 14.79 24.16 -13.26
N PHE A 178 15.08 24.97 -14.28
CA PHE A 178 14.65 24.73 -15.66
C PHE A 178 15.69 25.25 -16.65
N GLY A 179 16.55 24.36 -17.13
CA GLY A 179 17.63 24.69 -18.06
C GLY A 179 18.69 25.62 -17.49
N GLU A 180 19.40 26.33 -18.35
CA GLU A 180 20.50 27.22 -17.96
C GLU A 180 20.03 28.55 -17.40
N PHE A 181 18.86 29.03 -17.82
CA PHE A 181 18.31 30.33 -17.39
C PHE A 181 17.76 30.29 -15.96
N TYR A 182 17.21 29.18 -15.55
CA TYR A 182 16.61 28.99 -14.22
C TYR A 182 17.29 27.85 -13.48
N LYS A 183 18.53 28.08 -13.02
CA LYS A 183 19.29 27.05 -12.29
C LYS A 183 18.56 26.62 -11.02
N SER A 184 18.78 25.35 -10.63
CA SER A 184 18.28 24.85 -9.36
C SER A 184 18.76 25.72 -8.20
N SER A 185 17.86 26.06 -7.31
CA SER A 185 18.19 26.78 -6.07
C SER A 185 18.75 25.87 -4.98
N GLY A 186 18.64 24.55 -5.16
CA GLY A 186 18.99 23.56 -4.13
C GLY A 186 17.98 23.49 -2.99
N ARG A 187 16.90 24.29 -3.01
CA ARG A 187 15.87 24.27 -1.97
C ARG A 187 15.12 22.95 -1.96
N VAL A 188 14.80 22.52 -0.74
CA VAL A 188 14.11 21.26 -0.45
C VAL A 188 13.03 21.52 0.59
N ILE A 189 11.82 21.05 0.32
CA ILE A 189 10.70 21.00 1.25
C ILE A 189 10.58 19.55 1.72
N ASN A 190 10.51 19.35 3.04
CA ASN A 190 10.38 18.02 3.64
C ASN A 190 9.09 17.97 4.46
N GLU A 191 8.31 16.91 4.25
CA GLU A 191 7.07 16.66 4.96
C GLU A 191 7.01 15.19 5.40
N GLU A 192 6.50 14.95 6.60
CA GLU A 192 6.20 13.60 7.07
C GLU A 192 4.70 13.33 6.90
N LEU A 193 4.36 12.29 6.14
CA LEU A 193 2.99 11.88 5.90
C LEU A 193 2.65 10.66 6.76
N LEU A 194 1.54 10.73 7.46
CA LEU A 194 0.90 9.59 8.11
C LEU A 194 -0.17 9.03 7.16
N LEU A 195 -0.06 7.73 6.87
CA LEU A 195 -0.84 7.02 5.85
C LEU A 195 -1.98 6.21 6.46
#